data_1b154ce72b4264826aaa2cf542045ab0
#
_entry.id   1b154ce72b4264826aaa2cf542045ab0
#
_cell.length_a   1.000
_cell.length_b   1.000
_cell.length_c   1.000
_cell.angle_alpha   90.00
_cell.angle_beta   90.00
_cell.angle_gamma   90.00
#
_symmetry.space_group_name_H-M   'P 1'
#
loop_
_entity.id
_entity.type
_entity.pdbx_description
1 polymer ?
#
loop_
_entity_poly.entity_id
_entity_poly.type
_entity_poly.pdbx_seq_one_letter_code
_entity_poly.pdbx_strand_id
1 'polypeptide(L)'
;MKKRIIPIFVPHRGCPHDCIFCNQKKITGVSTEVTAQDARNIIEECLETIDKDTNVEIAFFGGSFTAIEEECQNELLSVAKEYVDKGLVHEIRMSTRPDCISDSILERLKKYDASIIELGVQSMDAKVLIDSVRGHDIESVIKSAKLIKKHDIKLGLQMMVGLPSDTEEKCIETARKFISLQPDCVRIYP
;
A
#
# COMPACT_ATOMS: atom_id res chain seq x y z
N MET A 1 -5.51 19.63 11.55
CA MET A 1 -6.14 18.47 12.22
C MET A 1 -5.06 17.40 12.39
N LYS A 2 -4.95 16.78 13.56
CA LYS A 2 -4.01 15.67 13.79
C LYS A 2 -4.42 14.49 12.90
N LYS A 3 -3.45 13.75 12.37
CA LYS A 3 -3.69 12.54 11.57
C LYS A 3 -3.10 11.34 12.28
N ARG A 4 -3.85 10.24 12.32
CA ARG A 4 -3.42 8.94 12.88
C ARG A 4 -3.73 7.83 11.92
N ILE A 5 -2.83 6.87 11.83
CA ILE A 5 -2.97 5.69 10.99
C ILE A 5 -3.06 4.47 11.91
N ILE A 6 -4.08 3.67 11.74
CA ILE A 6 -4.23 2.34 12.36
C ILE A 6 -3.65 1.32 11.38
N PRO A 7 -2.45 0.78 11.64
CA PRO A 7 -1.83 -0.17 10.73
C PRO A 7 -2.36 -1.58 10.96
N ILE A 8 -2.85 -2.22 9.92
CA ILE A 8 -3.18 -3.64 9.91
C ILE A 8 -2.17 -4.32 9.00
N PHE A 9 -1.31 -5.15 9.57
CA PHE A 9 -0.30 -5.86 8.80
C PHE A 9 -0.87 -7.14 8.22
N VAL A 10 -1.03 -7.15 6.91
CA VAL A 10 -1.46 -8.32 6.14
C VAL A 10 -0.21 -9.11 5.76
N PRO A 11 -0.10 -10.38 6.21
CA PRO A 11 1.08 -11.18 5.91
C PRO A 11 1.25 -11.43 4.41
N HIS A 12 2.49 -11.73 4.05
CA HIS A 12 2.95 -11.91 2.67
C HIS A 12 2.33 -13.14 2.01
N ARG A 13 1.08 -13.02 1.59
CA ARG A 13 0.43 -13.94 0.66
C ARG A 13 0.29 -13.28 -0.71
N GLY A 14 0.36 -14.08 -1.74
CA GLY A 14 0.09 -13.63 -3.11
C GLY A 14 1.20 -12.86 -3.80
N CYS A 15 2.30 -12.49 -3.14
CA CYS A 15 3.43 -11.87 -3.85
C CYS A 15 4.32 -12.97 -4.46
N PRO A 16 4.42 -13.05 -5.80
CA PRO A 16 5.19 -14.11 -6.48
C PRO A 16 6.71 -13.85 -6.47
N HIS A 17 7.18 -12.78 -5.82
CA HIS A 17 8.57 -12.34 -5.90
C HIS A 17 9.24 -12.26 -4.53
N ASP A 18 10.49 -12.72 -4.47
CA ASP A 18 11.39 -12.60 -3.34
C ASP A 18 12.39 -11.45 -3.60
N CYS A 19 11.90 -10.20 -3.45
CA CYS A 19 12.80 -9.04 -3.57
C CYS A 19 13.90 -9.13 -2.51
N ILE A 20 15.14 -8.79 -2.87
CA ILE A 20 16.30 -8.96 -1.99
C ILE A 20 16.24 -8.19 -0.67
N PHE A 21 15.48 -7.10 -0.61
CA PHE A 21 15.24 -6.28 0.58
C PHE A 21 14.01 -6.74 1.38
N CYS A 22 13.23 -7.70 0.87
CA CYS A 22 11.96 -8.09 1.45
C CYS A 22 12.07 -9.43 2.18
N ASN A 23 12.29 -9.39 3.48
CA ASN A 23 12.19 -10.57 4.33
C ASN A 23 10.98 -10.45 5.26
N GLN A 24 9.80 -10.60 4.68
CA GLN A 24 8.54 -10.42 5.41
C GLN A 24 8.40 -11.36 6.59
N LYS A 25 8.88 -12.60 6.51
CA LYS A 25 8.88 -13.54 7.64
C LYS A 25 9.68 -13.03 8.85
N LYS A 26 10.74 -12.24 8.62
CA LYS A 26 11.53 -11.61 9.68
C LYS A 26 10.98 -10.25 10.11
N ILE A 27 10.41 -9.49 9.18
CA ILE A 27 9.96 -8.11 9.43
C ILE A 27 8.66 -8.08 10.22
N THR A 28 7.70 -8.96 9.91
CA THR A 28 6.39 -8.94 10.58
C THR A 28 6.35 -9.77 11.85
N GLY A 29 7.22 -10.77 11.99
CA GLY A 29 7.16 -11.73 13.11
C GLY A 29 5.84 -12.52 13.18
N VAL A 30 4.88 -12.20 12.30
CA VAL A 30 3.54 -12.79 12.26
C VAL A 30 3.51 -13.84 11.17
N SER A 31 3.39 -15.08 11.58
CA SER A 31 3.21 -16.24 10.68
C SER A 31 1.73 -16.58 10.44
N THR A 32 0.82 -15.95 11.18
CA THR A 32 -0.62 -16.19 11.15
C THR A 32 -1.34 -15.19 10.27
N GLU A 33 -2.40 -15.66 9.62
CA GLU A 33 -3.31 -14.81 8.84
C GLU A 33 -4.00 -13.82 9.77
N VAL A 34 -4.09 -12.58 9.30
CA VAL A 34 -4.95 -11.58 9.93
C VAL A 34 -6.38 -11.88 9.50
N THR A 35 -7.21 -12.22 10.44
CA THR A 35 -8.65 -12.43 10.23
C THR A 35 -9.43 -11.12 10.32
N ALA A 36 -10.67 -11.13 9.86
CA ALA A 36 -11.61 -10.01 10.06
C ALA A 36 -11.75 -9.65 11.55
N GLN A 37 -11.73 -10.65 12.45
CA GLN A 37 -11.82 -10.42 13.90
C GLN A 37 -10.55 -9.76 14.45
N ASP A 38 -9.37 -10.19 13.99
CA ASP A 38 -8.10 -9.54 14.39
C ASP A 38 -8.07 -8.08 13.95
N ALA A 39 -8.50 -7.80 12.70
CA ALA A 39 -8.60 -6.44 12.20
C ALA A 39 -9.54 -5.59 13.07
N ARG A 40 -10.69 -6.13 13.48
CA ARG A 40 -11.64 -5.45 14.35
C ARG A 40 -11.02 -5.14 15.72
N ASN A 41 -10.37 -6.11 16.35
CA ASN A 41 -9.70 -5.92 17.64
C ASN A 41 -8.64 -4.83 17.56
N ILE A 42 -7.77 -4.85 16.53
CA ILE A 42 -6.73 -3.83 16.32
C ILE A 42 -7.35 -2.43 16.18
N ILE A 43 -8.44 -2.31 15.41
CA ILE A 43 -9.10 -1.02 15.20
C ILE A 43 -9.68 -0.50 16.52
N GLU A 44 -10.39 -1.35 17.28
CA GLU A 44 -11.03 -0.98 18.53
C GLU A 44 -10.00 -0.55 19.58
N GLU A 45 -8.94 -1.34 19.80
CA GLU A 45 -7.83 -1.00 20.70
C GLU A 45 -7.18 0.35 20.35
N CYS A 46 -6.95 0.60 19.06
CA CYS A 46 -6.38 1.87 18.62
C CYS A 46 -7.33 3.04 18.88
N LEU A 47 -8.62 2.87 18.58
CA LEU A 47 -9.62 3.92 18.75
C LEU A 47 -9.81 4.34 20.20
N GLU A 48 -9.60 3.43 21.18
CA GLU A 48 -9.64 3.77 22.60
C GLU A 48 -8.60 4.82 23.01
N THR A 49 -7.49 4.91 22.27
CA THR A 49 -6.35 5.80 22.58
C THR A 49 -6.29 7.05 21.71
N ILE A 50 -7.17 7.17 20.70
CA ILE A 50 -7.16 8.27 19.74
C ILE A 50 -8.18 9.34 20.15
N ASP A 51 -7.73 10.61 20.16
CA ASP A 51 -8.60 11.76 20.43
C ASP A 51 -9.71 11.88 19.36
N LYS A 52 -10.94 12.21 19.77
CA LYS A 52 -12.11 12.29 18.88
C LYS A 52 -11.98 13.26 17.70
N ASP A 53 -11.16 14.30 17.85
CA ASP A 53 -10.93 15.33 16.79
C ASP A 53 -9.77 14.95 15.85
N THR A 54 -9.40 13.68 15.80
CA THR A 54 -8.28 13.19 14.98
C THR A 54 -8.82 12.62 13.67
N ASN A 55 -8.15 12.94 12.55
CA ASN A 55 -8.39 12.28 11.27
C ASN A 55 -7.74 10.89 11.30
N VAL A 56 -8.57 9.85 11.39
CA VAL A 56 -8.12 8.45 11.50
C VAL A 56 -8.17 7.78 10.14
N GLU A 57 -7.11 7.06 9.80
CA GLU A 57 -7.04 6.22 8.61
C GLU A 57 -6.76 4.76 9.01
N ILE A 58 -7.42 3.80 8.38
CA ILE A 58 -7.04 2.39 8.43
C ILE A 58 -6.08 2.12 7.26
N ALA A 59 -4.97 1.45 7.55
CA ALA A 59 -3.96 1.14 6.57
C ALA A 59 -3.61 -0.35 6.53
N PHE A 60 -3.86 -0.99 5.40
CA PHE A 60 -3.42 -2.36 5.14
C PHE A 60 -2.00 -2.33 4.59
N PHE A 61 -1.04 -2.74 5.41
CA PHE A 61 0.39 -2.75 5.11
C PHE A 61 0.97 -4.18 5.14
N GLY A 62 2.22 -4.31 4.76
CA GLY A 62 3.01 -5.55 4.81
C GLY A 62 3.19 -6.17 3.45
N GLY A 63 2.26 -6.98 3.00
CA GLY A 63 2.31 -7.61 1.67
C GLY A 63 1.75 -6.73 0.55
N SER A 64 1.41 -7.38 -0.55
CA SER A 64 0.70 -6.76 -1.67
C SER A 64 -0.80 -6.99 -1.49
N PHE A 65 -1.51 -6.03 -0.91
CA PHE A 65 -2.91 -6.21 -0.51
C PHE A 65 -3.80 -6.69 -1.66
N THR A 66 -3.66 -6.11 -2.86
CA THR A 66 -4.48 -6.49 -4.01
C THR A 66 -4.07 -7.81 -4.67
N ALA A 67 -3.02 -8.48 -4.18
CA ALA A 67 -2.55 -9.78 -4.67
C ALA A 67 -2.93 -10.96 -3.75
N ILE A 68 -3.53 -10.70 -2.58
CA ILE A 68 -4.06 -11.76 -1.72
C ILE A 68 -5.42 -12.24 -2.25
N GLU A 69 -5.92 -13.35 -1.72
CA GLU A 69 -7.22 -13.91 -2.08
C GLU A 69 -8.34 -12.86 -1.99
N GLU A 70 -9.21 -12.82 -3.00
CA GLU A 70 -10.26 -11.80 -3.09
C GLU A 70 -11.23 -11.85 -1.89
N GLU A 71 -11.56 -13.06 -1.43
CA GLU A 71 -12.41 -13.24 -0.28
C GLU A 71 -11.82 -12.61 0.98
N CYS A 72 -10.53 -12.86 1.23
CA CYS A 72 -9.79 -12.24 2.35
C CYS A 72 -9.72 -10.71 2.24
N GLN A 73 -9.49 -10.17 1.01
CA GLN A 73 -9.56 -8.72 0.80
C GLN A 73 -10.93 -8.17 1.17
N ASN A 74 -12.01 -8.82 0.71
CA ASN A 74 -13.38 -8.37 0.93
C ASN A 74 -13.76 -8.41 2.42
N GLU A 75 -13.35 -9.44 3.15
CA GLU A 75 -13.57 -9.54 4.60
C GLU A 75 -12.89 -8.39 5.36
N LEU A 76 -11.61 -8.16 5.10
CA LEU A 76 -10.84 -7.09 5.76
C LEU A 76 -11.38 -5.68 5.40
N LEU A 77 -11.72 -5.47 4.13
CA LEU A 77 -12.30 -4.20 3.68
C LEU A 77 -13.70 -3.96 4.25
N SER A 78 -14.51 -5.02 4.40
CA SER A 78 -15.84 -4.91 5.03
C SER A 78 -15.72 -4.41 6.46
N VAL A 79 -14.77 -4.96 7.24
CA VAL A 79 -14.51 -4.48 8.60
C VAL A 79 -14.10 -3.01 8.59
N ALA A 80 -13.15 -2.61 7.75
CA ALA A 80 -12.70 -1.22 7.69
C ALA A 80 -13.85 -0.27 7.31
N LYS A 81 -14.68 -0.67 6.34
CA LYS A 81 -15.85 0.11 5.91
C LYS A 81 -16.88 0.32 7.01
N GLU A 82 -17.12 -0.66 7.88
CA GLU A 82 -18.03 -0.48 9.04
C GLU A 82 -17.62 0.72 9.91
N TYR A 83 -16.32 0.97 10.11
CA TYR A 83 -15.84 2.10 10.90
C TYR A 83 -15.89 3.43 10.13
N VAL A 84 -15.77 3.39 8.80
CA VAL A 84 -16.01 4.55 7.94
C VAL A 84 -17.49 4.93 8.00
N ASP A 85 -18.40 3.97 7.86
CA ASP A 85 -19.84 4.20 7.90
C ASP A 85 -20.33 4.73 9.28
N LYS A 86 -19.62 4.37 10.35
CA LYS A 86 -19.82 4.91 11.70
C LYS A 86 -19.22 6.31 11.91
N GLY A 87 -18.48 6.85 10.95
CA GLY A 87 -17.78 8.14 11.04
C GLY A 87 -16.59 8.15 12.02
N LEU A 88 -16.09 6.97 12.42
CA LEU A 88 -14.94 6.81 13.32
C LEU A 88 -13.60 6.80 12.56
N VAL A 89 -13.64 6.45 11.29
CA VAL A 89 -12.51 6.40 10.37
C VAL A 89 -12.85 7.22 9.12
N HIS A 90 -11.87 7.93 8.59
CA HIS A 90 -12.07 8.85 7.47
C HIS A 90 -11.60 8.28 6.13
N GLU A 91 -10.56 7.46 6.14
CA GLU A 91 -9.93 6.95 4.92
C GLU A 91 -9.44 5.51 5.12
N ILE A 92 -9.56 4.72 4.06
CA ILE A 92 -8.97 3.38 3.96
C ILE A 92 -7.84 3.45 2.93
N ARG A 93 -6.66 3.01 3.33
CA ARG A 93 -5.48 2.95 2.46
C ARG A 93 -4.86 1.56 2.44
N MET A 94 -4.10 1.29 1.40
CA MET A 94 -3.38 0.03 1.27
C MET A 94 -2.10 0.18 0.47
N SER A 95 -1.13 -0.69 0.77
CA SER A 95 0.08 -0.84 -0.02
C SER A 95 -0.04 -2.03 -0.96
N THR A 96 0.39 -1.86 -2.19
CA THR A 96 0.40 -2.95 -3.17
C THR A 96 1.47 -2.74 -4.23
N ARG A 97 1.66 -3.76 -5.07
CA ARG A 97 2.57 -3.75 -6.22
C ARG A 97 1.92 -3.07 -7.42
N PRO A 98 2.71 -2.40 -8.29
CA PRO A 98 2.19 -1.81 -9.51
C PRO A 98 1.52 -2.82 -10.47
N ASP A 99 2.09 -4.02 -10.58
CA ASP A 99 1.59 -5.09 -11.44
C ASP A 99 0.33 -5.83 -10.90
N CYS A 100 -0.15 -5.45 -9.70
CA CYS A 100 -1.34 -6.00 -9.08
C CYS A 100 -2.53 -5.01 -9.07
N ILE A 101 -2.63 -4.16 -10.09
CA ILE A 101 -3.70 -3.17 -10.28
C ILE A 101 -4.40 -3.40 -11.60
N SER A 102 -5.74 -3.42 -11.57
CA SER A 102 -6.62 -3.48 -12.75
C SER A 102 -7.88 -2.67 -12.52
N ASP A 103 -8.62 -2.35 -13.60
CA ASP A 103 -9.91 -1.64 -13.48
C ASP A 103 -10.89 -2.40 -12.56
N SER A 104 -10.99 -3.73 -12.67
CA SER A 104 -11.89 -4.55 -11.85
C SER A 104 -11.52 -4.51 -10.36
N ILE A 105 -10.22 -4.51 -10.05
CA ILE A 105 -9.75 -4.36 -8.66
C ILE A 105 -10.12 -2.98 -8.12
N LEU A 106 -9.87 -1.91 -8.88
CA LEU A 106 -10.18 -0.54 -8.43
C LEU A 106 -11.68 -0.31 -8.25
N GLU A 107 -12.52 -0.83 -9.15
CA GLU A 107 -13.97 -0.79 -9.01
C GLU A 107 -14.45 -1.50 -7.74
N ARG A 108 -13.86 -2.65 -7.42
CA ARG A 108 -14.15 -3.36 -6.18
C ARG A 108 -13.72 -2.58 -4.95
N LEU A 109 -12.49 -2.06 -4.93
CA LEU A 109 -11.98 -1.25 -3.83
C LEU A 109 -12.83 -0.01 -3.55
N LYS A 110 -13.37 0.63 -4.58
CA LYS A 110 -14.30 1.76 -4.44
C LYS A 110 -15.60 1.38 -3.73
N LYS A 111 -16.10 0.16 -3.85
CA LYS A 111 -17.30 -0.30 -3.12
C LYS A 111 -17.08 -0.31 -1.59
N TYR A 112 -15.84 -0.39 -1.16
CA TYR A 112 -15.44 -0.36 0.25
C TYR A 112 -14.88 0.99 0.70
N ASP A 113 -15.06 2.05 -0.10
CA ASP A 113 -14.55 3.40 0.18
C ASP A 113 -13.02 3.45 0.34
N ALA A 114 -12.29 2.54 -0.29
CA ALA A 114 -10.84 2.61 -0.34
C ALA A 114 -10.41 3.85 -1.12
N SER A 115 -9.70 4.75 -0.44
CA SER A 115 -9.44 6.11 -0.93
C SER A 115 -7.99 6.39 -1.29
N ILE A 116 -7.04 5.55 -0.83
CA ILE A 116 -5.60 5.74 -1.07
C ILE A 116 -4.95 4.40 -1.41
N ILE A 117 -4.22 4.35 -2.53
CA ILE A 117 -3.38 3.21 -2.90
C ILE A 117 -1.93 3.65 -2.97
N GLU A 118 -1.08 3.03 -2.15
CA GLU A 118 0.37 3.24 -2.16
C GLU A 118 1.05 2.15 -3.00
N LEU A 119 1.63 2.55 -4.14
CA LEU A 119 2.38 1.64 -4.99
C LEU A 119 3.81 1.47 -4.49
N GLY A 120 4.19 0.23 -4.19
CA GLY A 120 5.57 -0.13 -3.87
C GLY A 120 6.45 -0.12 -5.11
N VAL A 121 6.80 1.04 -5.63
CA VAL A 121 7.62 1.21 -6.84
C VAL A 121 9.09 0.90 -6.57
N GLN A 122 9.64 1.50 -5.55
CA GLN A 122 11.00 1.44 -5.04
C GLN A 122 12.03 2.19 -5.90
N SER A 123 12.05 2.03 -7.21
CA SER A 123 12.89 2.77 -8.16
C SER A 123 12.21 2.92 -9.52
N MET A 124 12.62 3.93 -10.27
CA MET A 124 12.25 4.13 -11.68
C MET A 124 13.46 3.94 -12.62
N ASP A 125 14.45 3.18 -12.18
CA ASP A 125 15.57 2.70 -12.99
C ASP A 125 15.44 1.20 -13.23
N ALA A 126 15.48 0.79 -14.51
CA ALA A 126 15.25 -0.61 -14.88
C ALA A 126 16.31 -1.55 -14.31
N LYS A 127 17.59 -1.11 -14.26
CA LYS A 127 18.67 -1.95 -13.73
C LYS A 127 18.52 -2.14 -12.22
N VAL A 128 18.16 -1.11 -11.48
CA VAL A 128 17.89 -1.18 -10.03
C VAL A 128 16.73 -2.14 -9.75
N LEU A 129 15.65 -2.09 -10.54
CA LEU A 129 14.51 -2.99 -10.38
C LEU A 129 14.88 -4.45 -10.66
N ILE A 130 15.68 -4.70 -11.71
CA ILE A 130 16.16 -6.06 -12.06
C ILE A 130 17.07 -6.61 -10.97
N ASP A 131 18.09 -5.85 -10.57
CA ASP A 131 19.08 -6.28 -9.58
C ASP A 131 18.48 -6.46 -8.18
N SER A 132 17.37 -5.77 -7.91
CA SER A 132 16.57 -5.91 -6.67
C SER A 132 15.53 -7.03 -6.74
N VAL A 133 15.46 -7.77 -7.85
CA VAL A 133 14.48 -8.85 -8.09
C VAL A 133 13.04 -8.35 -7.88
N ARG A 134 12.75 -7.12 -8.35
CA ARG A 134 11.47 -6.47 -8.05
C ARG A 134 10.29 -7.06 -8.82
N GLY A 135 10.54 -7.63 -10.02
CA GLY A 135 9.57 -8.39 -10.80
C GLY A 135 8.51 -7.57 -11.54
N HIS A 136 8.48 -6.26 -11.40
CA HIS A 136 7.70 -5.35 -12.24
C HIS A 136 8.63 -4.36 -12.97
N ASP A 137 8.13 -3.73 -14.02
CA ASP A 137 8.84 -2.74 -14.82
C ASP A 137 8.28 -1.31 -14.63
N ILE A 138 8.95 -0.35 -15.26
CA ILE A 138 8.56 1.07 -15.19
C ILE A 138 7.20 1.30 -15.87
N GLU A 139 6.89 0.56 -16.93
CA GLU A 139 5.63 0.71 -17.67
C GLU A 139 4.44 0.32 -16.78
N SER A 140 4.55 -0.77 -16.05
CA SER A 140 3.56 -1.20 -15.05
C SER A 140 3.30 -0.12 -13.99
N VAL A 141 4.34 0.58 -13.54
CA VAL A 141 4.20 1.70 -12.60
C VAL A 141 3.39 2.84 -13.21
N ILE A 142 3.77 3.26 -14.43
CA ILE A 142 3.09 4.37 -15.12
C ILE A 142 1.62 4.03 -15.39
N LYS A 143 1.37 2.80 -15.85
CA LYS A 143 0.02 2.31 -16.15
C LYS A 143 -0.86 2.28 -14.90
N SER A 144 -0.38 1.67 -13.83
CA SER A 144 -1.12 1.57 -12.59
C SER A 144 -1.37 2.93 -11.92
N ALA A 145 -0.38 3.83 -11.94
CA ALA A 145 -0.54 5.19 -11.43
C ALA A 145 -1.64 5.96 -12.18
N LYS A 146 -1.64 5.91 -13.52
CA LYS A 146 -2.70 6.52 -14.34
C LYS A 146 -4.07 5.91 -14.07
N LEU A 147 -4.12 4.59 -13.89
CA LEU A 147 -5.36 3.88 -13.66
C LEU A 147 -5.97 4.23 -12.30
N ILE A 148 -5.17 4.28 -11.23
CA ILE A 148 -5.59 4.69 -9.89
C ILE A 148 -6.21 6.09 -9.93
N LYS A 149 -5.54 7.05 -10.59
CA LYS A 149 -6.03 8.42 -10.74
C LYS A 149 -7.31 8.50 -11.57
N LYS A 150 -7.44 7.70 -12.64
CA LYS A 150 -8.66 7.61 -13.46
C LYS A 150 -9.89 7.17 -12.64
N HIS A 151 -9.67 6.39 -11.58
CA HIS A 151 -10.72 5.94 -10.66
C HIS A 151 -10.95 6.89 -9.49
N ASP A 152 -10.38 8.11 -9.49
CA ASP A 152 -10.49 9.10 -8.41
C ASP A 152 -9.98 8.59 -7.05
N ILE A 153 -9.03 7.66 -7.06
CA ILE A 153 -8.34 7.15 -5.86
C ILE A 153 -7.03 7.91 -5.71
N LYS A 154 -6.69 8.32 -4.50
CA LYS A 154 -5.43 9.00 -4.20
C LYS A 154 -4.25 8.06 -4.44
N LEU A 155 -3.22 8.58 -5.11
CA LEU A 155 -2.01 7.86 -5.47
C LEU A 155 -0.90 8.12 -4.45
N GLY A 156 -0.45 7.08 -3.76
CA GLY A 156 0.81 7.08 -3.02
C GLY A 156 1.91 6.37 -3.81
N LEU A 157 3.15 6.83 -3.68
CA LEU A 157 4.32 6.16 -4.26
C LEU A 157 5.36 5.90 -3.17
N GLN A 158 5.92 4.69 -3.17
CA GLN A 158 6.98 4.30 -2.23
C GLN A 158 8.29 4.15 -2.99
N MET A 159 9.34 4.79 -2.47
CA MET A 159 10.70 4.79 -2.98
C MET A 159 11.64 4.21 -1.93
N MET A 160 12.63 3.44 -2.36
CA MET A 160 13.77 3.05 -1.54
C MET A 160 15.04 3.65 -2.13
N VAL A 161 15.98 4.02 -1.26
CA VAL A 161 17.31 4.50 -1.65
C VAL A 161 18.38 3.46 -1.27
N GLY A 162 19.47 3.41 -2.01
CA GLY A 162 20.57 2.51 -1.72
C GLY A 162 20.31 1.05 -2.10
N LEU A 163 19.40 0.78 -3.00
CA LEU A 163 19.18 -0.54 -3.58
C LEU A 163 20.40 -0.98 -4.44
N PRO A 164 20.56 -2.29 -4.74
CA PRO A 164 21.61 -2.74 -5.66
C PRO A 164 21.60 -1.99 -6.98
N SER A 165 22.78 -1.60 -7.43
CA SER A 165 22.99 -0.79 -8.65
C SER A 165 22.36 0.60 -8.60
N ASP A 166 21.89 1.06 -7.44
CA ASP A 166 21.41 2.42 -7.25
C ASP A 166 22.56 3.41 -7.11
N THR A 167 22.31 4.67 -7.46
CA THR A 167 23.21 5.80 -7.28
C THR A 167 22.40 7.03 -6.92
N GLU A 168 23.06 8.07 -6.44
CA GLU A 168 22.40 9.35 -6.12
C GLU A 168 21.66 9.91 -7.34
N GLU A 169 22.27 9.87 -8.54
CA GLU A 169 21.65 10.34 -9.76
C GLU A 169 20.38 9.57 -10.11
N LYS A 170 20.38 8.23 -9.93
CA LYS A 170 19.21 7.38 -10.17
C LYS A 170 18.11 7.63 -9.15
N CYS A 171 18.46 7.85 -7.88
CA CYS A 171 17.51 8.26 -6.86
C CYS A 171 16.84 9.59 -7.22
N ILE A 172 17.63 10.60 -7.63
CA ILE A 172 17.10 11.91 -8.05
C ILE A 172 16.20 11.76 -9.27
N GLU A 173 16.60 10.94 -10.26
CA GLU A 173 15.78 10.70 -11.45
C GLU A 173 14.49 9.95 -11.12
N THR A 174 14.53 8.99 -10.20
CA THR A 174 13.33 8.34 -9.66
C THR A 174 12.39 9.35 -9.02
N ALA A 175 12.91 10.27 -8.21
CA ALA A 175 12.11 11.32 -7.58
C ALA A 175 11.48 12.27 -8.63
N ARG A 176 12.21 12.66 -9.67
CA ARG A 176 11.67 13.46 -10.78
C ARG A 176 10.53 12.76 -11.52
N LYS A 177 10.69 11.46 -11.80
CA LYS A 177 9.64 10.65 -12.42
C LYS A 177 8.42 10.52 -11.50
N PHE A 178 8.61 10.38 -10.20
CA PHE A 178 7.52 10.40 -9.22
C PHE A 178 6.74 11.71 -9.27
N ILE A 179 7.43 12.85 -9.27
CA ILE A 179 6.80 14.17 -9.37
C ILE A 179 5.97 14.27 -10.66
N SER A 180 6.46 13.74 -11.78
CA SER A 180 5.72 13.75 -13.05
C SER A 180 4.44 12.94 -13.04
N LEU A 181 4.34 11.92 -12.17
CA LEU A 181 3.12 11.15 -11.94
C LEU A 181 2.12 11.85 -11.01
N GLN A 182 2.52 12.98 -10.39
CA GLN A 182 1.70 13.80 -9.50
C GLN A 182 1.01 12.97 -8.40
N PRO A 183 1.76 12.28 -7.53
CA PRO A 183 1.19 11.54 -6.42
C PRO A 183 0.63 12.46 -5.33
N ASP A 184 -0.36 11.99 -4.58
CA ASP A 184 -0.91 12.67 -3.41
C ASP A 184 0.02 12.52 -2.18
N CYS A 185 0.81 11.47 -2.13
CA CYS A 185 1.83 11.26 -1.11
C CYS A 185 3.00 10.42 -1.61
N VAL A 186 4.16 10.60 -0.98
CA VAL A 186 5.37 9.80 -1.23
C VAL A 186 5.95 9.34 0.09
N ARG A 187 6.41 8.08 0.14
CA ARG A 187 7.22 7.54 1.23
C ARG A 187 8.60 7.21 0.70
N ILE A 188 9.63 7.64 1.41
CA ILE A 188 11.02 7.33 1.09
C ILE A 188 11.58 6.50 2.24
N TYR A 189 12.10 5.33 1.91
CA TYR A 189 12.77 4.41 2.83
C TYR A 189 14.27 4.43 2.57
N PRO A 190 15.07 4.64 3.63
CA PRO A 190 16.53 4.57 3.53
C PRO A 190 17.01 3.14 3.39
#